data_da0371d2dcbba41aa346a366c7af535f
#
_entry.id   da0371d2dcbba41aa346a366c7af535f
#
_cell.length_a   1.000
_cell.length_b   1.000
_cell.length_c   1.000
_cell.angle_alpha   90.00
_cell.angle_beta   90.00
_cell.angle_gamma   90.00
#
_symmetry.space_group_name_H-M   'P 1'
#
loop_
_entity.id
_entity.type
_entity.pdbx_description
1 polymer ?
#
loop_
_entity_poly.entity_id
_entity_poly.type
_entity_poly.pdbx_seq_one_letter_code
_entity_poly.pdbx_strand_id
1 'polypeptide(L)'
;MAEDQGFKRINFFKGFVTTTKDWNDAEMYHVEKHKLHNRCFHGAGMVPGYKQELKVRARGRADMSVEVAPGYAIDGQGNDIILYETEIKAINKGDFKLPLTIYFVVKY
;
A
#
# COMPACT_ATOMS: atom_id res chain seq x y z
N MET A 1 -19.79 14.57 -21.95
CA MET A 1 -19.08 14.07 -20.79
C MET A 1 -17.69 14.70 -20.70
N ALA A 2 -17.33 15.11 -19.54
CA ALA A 2 -16.00 15.66 -19.36
C ALA A 2 -14.99 14.52 -19.42
N GLU A 3 -14.20 14.49 -20.45
CA GLU A 3 -13.25 13.42 -20.71
C GLU A 3 -12.13 13.34 -19.67
N ASP A 4 -11.78 14.49 -19.11
CA ASP A 4 -10.76 14.61 -18.09
C ASP A 4 -11.20 14.05 -16.73
N GLN A 5 -12.50 13.79 -16.55
CA GLN A 5 -13.02 13.21 -15.32
C GLN A 5 -13.28 11.71 -15.43
N GLY A 6 -13.15 11.16 -16.62
CA GLY A 6 -13.37 9.76 -16.87
C GLY A 6 -12.08 8.99 -17.01
N PHE A 7 -12.18 7.68 -16.96
CA PHE A 7 -11.05 6.80 -17.21
C PHE A 7 -10.97 6.52 -18.69
N LYS A 8 -9.76 6.64 -19.23
CA LYS A 8 -9.51 6.32 -20.63
C LYS A 8 -9.16 4.86 -20.79
N ARG A 9 -9.81 4.23 -21.71
CA ARG A 9 -9.59 2.82 -22.02
C ARG A 9 -9.18 2.69 -23.47
N ILE A 10 -8.15 1.91 -23.73
CA ILE A 10 -7.66 1.66 -25.08
C ILE A 10 -8.40 0.46 -25.66
N ASN A 11 -8.96 0.66 -26.87
CA ASN A 11 -9.57 -0.43 -27.63
C ASN A 11 -8.55 -1.00 -28.59
N PHE A 12 -7.99 -2.15 -28.27
CA PHE A 12 -7.05 -2.83 -29.14
C PHE A 12 -7.80 -3.60 -30.22
N PHE A 13 -7.28 -3.59 -31.44
CA PHE A 13 -7.88 -4.32 -32.54
C PHE A 13 -6.78 -4.90 -33.41
N LYS A 14 -7.14 -5.88 -34.27
CA LYS A 14 -6.18 -6.53 -35.16
C LYS A 14 -5.55 -5.49 -36.08
N GLY A 15 -4.22 -5.45 -36.13
CA GLY A 15 -3.48 -4.49 -36.91
C GLY A 15 -3.20 -3.18 -36.20
N PHE A 16 -3.59 -3.03 -34.93
CA PHE A 16 -3.32 -1.83 -34.14
C PHE A 16 -1.82 -1.71 -33.87
N VAL A 17 -1.28 -0.55 -34.22
CA VAL A 17 0.13 -0.22 -33.94
C VAL A 17 0.18 0.49 -32.60
N THR A 18 0.83 -0.10 -31.60
CA THR A 18 0.90 0.45 -30.25
C THR A 18 2.16 1.25 -30.04
N THR A 19 2.07 2.22 -29.13
CA THR A 19 3.19 3.04 -28.67
C THR A 19 3.42 2.80 -27.20
N THR A 20 4.53 3.32 -26.67
CA THR A 20 4.79 3.29 -25.23
C THR A 20 3.65 3.96 -24.47
N LYS A 21 3.13 5.06 -25.01
CA LYS A 21 1.99 5.76 -24.40
C LYS A 21 0.76 4.87 -24.33
N ASP A 22 0.48 4.10 -25.36
CA ASP A 22 -0.67 3.19 -25.38
C ASP A 22 -0.57 2.13 -24.29
N TRP A 23 0.61 1.55 -24.10
CA TRP A 23 0.84 0.57 -23.05
C TRP A 23 0.72 1.19 -21.66
N ASN A 24 1.28 2.38 -21.48
CA ASN A 24 1.19 3.09 -20.22
C ASN A 24 -0.26 3.46 -19.89
N ASP A 25 -1.02 3.91 -20.90
CA ASP A 25 -2.43 4.24 -20.71
C ASP A 25 -3.25 3.02 -20.31
N ALA A 26 -2.96 1.85 -20.93
CA ALA A 26 -3.63 0.60 -20.57
C ALA A 26 -3.33 0.20 -19.12
N GLU A 27 -2.07 0.30 -18.71
CA GLU A 27 -1.67 0.03 -17.33
C GLU A 27 -2.35 0.97 -16.36
N MET A 28 -2.31 2.28 -16.63
CA MET A 28 -2.89 3.29 -15.76
C MET A 28 -4.39 3.15 -15.61
N TYR A 29 -5.08 2.70 -16.66
CA TYR A 29 -6.50 2.45 -16.57
C TYR A 29 -6.82 1.48 -15.43
N HIS A 30 -6.12 0.37 -15.37
CA HIS A 30 -6.34 -0.65 -14.34
C HIS A 30 -5.90 -0.19 -12.97
N VAL A 31 -4.75 0.48 -12.87
CA VAL A 31 -4.23 1.00 -11.61
C VAL A 31 -5.21 2.01 -11.01
N GLU A 32 -5.66 2.98 -11.80
CA GLU A 32 -6.55 4.02 -11.30
C GLU A 32 -7.93 3.48 -10.94
N LYS A 33 -8.45 2.53 -11.70
CA LYS A 33 -9.72 1.88 -11.35
C LYS A 33 -9.61 1.07 -10.06
N HIS A 34 -8.50 0.39 -9.85
CA HIS A 34 -8.28 -0.36 -8.63
C HIS A 34 -8.21 0.57 -7.43
N LYS A 35 -7.50 1.68 -7.56
CA LYS A 35 -7.40 2.68 -6.49
C LYS A 35 -8.76 3.30 -6.17
N LEU A 36 -9.55 3.59 -7.18
CA LEU A 36 -10.90 4.10 -7.00
C LEU A 36 -11.77 3.10 -6.24
N HIS A 37 -11.71 1.83 -6.62
CA HIS A 37 -12.44 0.77 -5.95
C HIS A 37 -12.05 0.71 -4.47
N ASN A 38 -10.76 0.74 -4.18
CA ASN A 38 -10.26 0.71 -2.81
C ASN A 38 -10.77 1.89 -1.98
N ARG A 39 -10.72 3.10 -2.55
CA ARG A 39 -11.20 4.30 -1.84
C ARG A 39 -12.70 4.24 -1.57
N CYS A 40 -13.48 3.80 -2.54
CA CYS A 40 -14.94 3.87 -2.47
C CYS A 40 -15.55 2.74 -1.65
N PHE A 41 -14.98 1.55 -1.71
CA PHE A 41 -15.58 0.36 -1.09
C PHE A 41 -14.89 -0.08 0.18
N HIS A 42 -13.62 0.22 0.36
CA HIS A 42 -12.84 -0.30 1.51
C HIS A 42 -12.35 0.79 2.45
N GLY A 43 -11.95 1.94 1.92
CA GLY A 43 -11.34 2.99 2.71
C GLY A 43 -9.95 2.62 3.20
N ALA A 44 -9.34 3.50 4.00
CA ALA A 44 -7.99 3.29 4.53
C ALA A 44 -8.04 2.38 5.76
N GLY A 45 -7.03 1.52 5.89
CA GLY A 45 -6.90 0.66 7.06
C GLY A 45 -6.21 -0.65 6.74
N MET A 46 -6.02 -1.46 7.78
CA MET A 46 -5.46 -2.80 7.65
C MET A 46 -6.55 -3.79 7.29
N VAL A 47 -6.21 -4.73 6.41
CA VAL A 47 -7.16 -5.76 5.97
C VAL A 47 -7.12 -6.91 6.96
N PRO A 48 -8.23 -7.22 7.64
CA PRO A 48 -8.26 -8.32 8.59
C PRO A 48 -8.24 -9.67 7.85
N GLY A 49 -7.67 -10.66 8.50
CA GLY A 49 -7.70 -12.04 7.98
C GLY A 49 -6.66 -12.36 6.92
N TYR A 50 -5.81 -11.42 6.52
CA TYR A 50 -4.76 -11.68 5.55
C TYR A 50 -3.42 -11.84 6.27
N LYS A 51 -2.88 -13.06 6.22
CA LYS A 51 -1.64 -13.42 6.91
C LYS A 51 -1.75 -13.07 8.41
N GLN A 52 -0.77 -12.36 8.97
CA GLN A 52 -0.79 -11.97 10.37
C GLN A 52 -1.26 -10.53 10.60
N GLU A 53 -1.93 -9.94 9.61
CA GLU A 53 -2.61 -8.66 9.74
C GLU A 53 -1.71 -7.49 10.15
N LEU A 54 -0.44 -7.51 9.74
CA LEU A 54 0.55 -6.48 10.08
C LEU A 54 0.73 -6.26 11.58
N LYS A 55 0.56 -7.26 12.39
CA LYS A 55 0.70 -7.14 13.84
C LYS A 55 2.12 -6.76 14.22
N VAL A 56 2.24 -5.82 15.15
CA VAL A 56 3.53 -5.36 15.66
C VAL A 56 3.74 -5.98 17.04
N ARG A 57 4.90 -6.61 17.24
CA ARG A 57 5.26 -7.25 18.50
C ARG A 57 6.63 -6.82 18.96
N ALA A 58 6.80 -6.75 20.28
CA ALA A 58 8.13 -6.62 20.85
C ALA A 58 8.91 -7.92 20.65
N ARG A 59 10.20 -7.80 20.37
CA ARG A 59 11.04 -8.98 20.10
C ARG A 59 11.43 -9.76 21.34
N GLY A 60 11.16 -9.23 22.52
CA GLY A 60 11.53 -9.90 23.77
C GLY A 60 13.03 -9.84 24.08
N ARG A 61 13.78 -8.98 23.41
CA ARG A 61 15.21 -8.77 23.62
C ARG A 61 15.43 -7.46 24.38
N ALA A 62 16.63 -7.30 24.92
CA ALA A 62 17.01 -6.07 25.61
C ALA A 62 17.16 -4.88 24.66
N ASP A 63 17.27 -5.12 23.36
CA ASP A 63 17.31 -4.07 22.36
C ASP A 63 15.90 -3.49 22.14
N MET A 64 15.83 -2.23 21.73
CA MET A 64 14.56 -1.59 21.41
C MET A 64 14.19 -1.88 19.95
N SER A 65 13.72 -3.09 19.71
CA SER A 65 13.30 -3.49 18.38
C SER A 65 11.94 -4.19 18.41
N VAL A 66 11.23 -4.08 17.28
CA VAL A 66 9.92 -4.70 17.10
C VAL A 66 9.90 -5.51 15.81
N GLU A 67 9.00 -6.48 15.75
CA GLU A 67 8.70 -7.23 14.54
C GLU A 67 7.37 -6.73 13.99
N VAL A 68 7.31 -6.56 12.68
CA VAL A 68 6.06 -6.30 11.98
C VAL A 68 5.75 -7.54 11.15
N ALA A 69 4.64 -8.19 11.45
CA ALA A 69 4.23 -9.40 10.77
C ALA A 69 3.70 -9.08 9.36
N PRO A 70 3.72 -10.05 8.43
CA PRO A 70 3.17 -9.86 7.10
C PRO A 70 1.69 -9.51 7.13
N GLY A 71 1.25 -8.75 6.15
CA GLY A 71 -0.14 -8.37 6.05
C GLY A 71 -0.41 -7.40 4.91
N TYR A 72 -1.59 -6.82 4.91
CA TYR A 72 -2.09 -5.99 3.84
C TYR A 72 -2.80 -4.77 4.41
N ALA A 73 -2.56 -3.62 3.82
CA ALA A 73 -3.24 -2.38 4.18
C ALA A 73 -3.57 -1.59 2.93
N ILE A 74 -4.51 -0.67 3.06
CA ILE A 74 -4.90 0.25 1.99
C ILE A 74 -4.78 1.65 2.56
N ASP A 75 -4.11 2.55 1.82
CA ASP A 75 -3.99 3.95 2.26
C ASP A 75 -5.19 4.79 1.81
N GLY A 76 -5.21 6.06 2.20
CA GLY A 76 -6.32 6.96 1.89
C GLY A 76 -6.47 7.27 0.41
N GLN A 77 -5.44 7.02 -0.39
CA GLN A 77 -5.48 7.22 -1.83
C GLN A 77 -5.87 5.96 -2.60
N GLY A 78 -6.06 4.85 -1.89
CA GLY A 78 -6.42 3.57 -2.49
C GLY A 78 -5.23 2.71 -2.89
N ASN A 79 -4.01 3.10 -2.51
CA ASN A 79 -2.83 2.28 -2.79
C ASN A 79 -2.81 1.05 -1.91
N ASP A 80 -2.41 -0.08 -2.49
CA ASP A 80 -2.21 -1.33 -1.75
C ASP A 80 -0.83 -1.33 -1.11
N ILE A 81 -0.79 -1.66 0.17
CA ILE A 81 0.47 -1.80 0.92
C ILE A 81 0.53 -3.23 1.39
N ILE A 82 1.45 -4.01 0.82
CA ILE A 82 1.55 -5.43 1.14
C ILE A 82 2.94 -5.72 1.69
N LEU A 83 2.97 -6.31 2.88
CA LEU A 83 4.21 -6.81 3.47
C LEU A 83 4.18 -8.32 3.36
N TYR A 84 5.12 -8.88 2.60
CA TYR A 84 5.16 -10.32 2.33
C TYR A 84 5.89 -11.11 3.40
N GLU A 85 6.86 -10.49 4.06
CA GLU A 85 7.70 -11.12 5.06
C GLU A 85 7.78 -10.27 6.30
N THR A 86 8.13 -10.89 7.43
CA THR A 86 8.32 -10.17 8.68
C THR A 86 9.44 -9.15 8.55
N GLU A 87 9.18 -7.94 8.97
CA GLU A 87 10.17 -6.87 9.03
C GLU A 87 10.54 -6.59 10.47
N ILE A 88 11.81 -6.32 10.70
CA ILE A 88 12.33 -5.98 12.03
C ILE A 88 12.80 -4.53 12.00
N LYS A 89 12.29 -3.74 12.94
CA LYS A 89 12.67 -2.33 13.07
C LYS A 89 13.28 -2.08 14.43
N ALA A 90 14.46 -1.49 14.44
CA ALA A 90 15.11 -1.04 15.65
C ALA A 90 14.75 0.40 15.95
N ILE A 91 14.58 0.72 17.22
CA ILE A 91 14.33 2.07 17.69
C ILE A 91 15.62 2.60 18.32
N ASN A 92 16.12 3.71 17.80
CA ASN A 92 17.32 4.33 18.33
C ASN A 92 16.99 5.12 19.59
N LYS A 93 17.46 4.67 20.74
CA LYS A 93 17.24 5.33 22.03
C LYS A 93 17.73 6.78 22.07
N GLY A 94 18.76 7.09 21.28
CA GLY A 94 19.30 8.44 21.24
C GLY A 94 18.39 9.47 20.57
N ASP A 95 17.44 9.01 19.77
CA ASP A 95 16.52 9.88 19.05
C ASP A 95 15.31 10.29 19.88
N PHE A 96 15.08 9.64 21.04
CA PHE A 96 13.87 9.83 21.82
C PHE A 96 14.17 10.02 23.30
N LYS A 97 13.36 10.86 23.94
CA LYS A 97 13.40 11.04 25.38
C LYS A 97 12.36 10.10 26.00
N LEU A 98 12.81 9.19 26.84
CA LEU A 98 11.93 8.20 27.48
C LEU A 98 11.40 8.70 28.81
N PRO A 99 10.19 8.31 29.22
CA PRO A 99 9.22 7.47 28.51
C PRO A 99 8.51 8.22 27.39
N LEU A 100 8.15 7.51 26.31
CA LEU A 100 7.55 8.10 25.12
C LEU A 100 6.63 7.09 24.45
N THR A 101 5.51 7.57 23.94
CA THR A 101 4.63 6.76 23.12
C THR A 101 5.06 6.86 21.67
N ILE A 102 5.25 5.72 21.01
CA ILE A 102 5.69 5.65 19.61
C ILE A 102 4.61 4.96 18.79
N TYR A 103 4.28 5.55 17.64
CA TYR A 103 3.32 4.97 16.71
C TYR A 103 4.06 4.44 15.50
N PHE A 104 3.73 3.21 15.12
CA PHE A 104 4.28 2.59 13.91
C PHE A 104 3.25 2.70 12.80
N VAL A 105 3.69 3.19 11.64
CA VAL A 105 2.81 3.38 10.49
C VAL A 105 3.41 2.69 9.27
N VAL A 106 2.54 2.25 8.37
CA VAL A 106 2.95 1.74 7.06
C VAL A 106 2.56 2.72 5.97
N LYS A 107 3.43 2.87 5.00
CA LYS A 107 3.23 3.78 3.86
C LYS A 107 3.50 3.04 2.57
N TYR A 108 2.76 3.48 1.55
CA TYR A 108 2.99 3.03 0.18
C TYR A 108 4.33 3.55 -0.32
#